data_555249cd15af4a193a7e0df3b8f886cf
#
_entry.id   555249cd15af4a193a7e0df3b8f886cf
#
_cell.length_a   1.000
_cell.length_b   1.000
_cell.length_c   1.000
_cell.angle_alpha   90.00
_cell.angle_beta   90.00
_cell.angle_gamma   90.00
#
_symmetry.space_group_name_H-M   'P 1'
#
loop_
_entity.id
_entity.type
_entity.pdbx_description
1 polymer ?
#
loop_
_entity_poly.entity_id
_entity_poly.type
_entity_poly.pdbx_seq_one_letter_code
_entity_poly.pdbx_strand_id
1 'polypeptide(L)'
;MILEIVSYPDPRLKLKCEPVQEITPEIRQLAADMLETMYAAPGVGLAAPQVGRNIRMLVMDDGAQEEERRPRVLINPRLTLEGEKVISKQEGCLSVPFNYRADVPRYERVRLQAQDLDGNEIDEELTDFAAIIVQHECDHLDGLLFIDHISRLRRSMYDSKVKKCLKRKAAE
;
A
#
# COMPACT_ATOMS: atom_id res chain seq x y z
N MET A 1 0.09 -5.36 -17.99
CA MET A 1 1.37 -4.64 -18.18
C MET A 1 1.97 -4.31 -16.83
N ILE A 2 3.25 -4.61 -16.63
CA ILE A 2 3.93 -4.26 -15.37
C ILE A 2 4.24 -2.76 -15.36
N LEU A 3 3.81 -2.08 -14.28
CA LEU A 3 3.97 -0.65 -14.10
C LEU A 3 5.24 -0.33 -13.30
N GLU A 4 5.78 0.86 -13.50
CA GLU A 4 6.87 1.36 -12.69
C GLU A 4 6.37 1.72 -11.28
N ILE A 5 7.10 1.25 -10.26
CA ILE A 5 6.79 1.56 -8.86
C ILE A 5 7.54 2.83 -8.44
N VAL A 6 6.78 3.80 -7.96
CA VAL A 6 7.30 5.06 -7.41
C VAL A 6 8.01 4.78 -6.09
N SER A 7 9.21 5.29 -5.93
CA SER A 7 10.04 5.09 -4.74
C SER A 7 10.17 6.35 -3.88
N TYR A 8 10.14 6.16 -2.57
CA TYR A 8 10.44 7.21 -1.60
C TYR A 8 11.85 7.80 -1.87
N PRO A 9 12.07 9.10 -1.86
CA PRO A 9 11.20 10.16 -1.32
C PRO A 9 10.34 10.92 -2.35
N ASP A 10 9.90 10.29 -3.41
CA ASP A 10 9.06 10.93 -4.42
C ASP A 10 7.82 11.58 -3.78
N PRO A 11 7.57 12.88 -4.02
CA PRO A 11 6.46 13.60 -3.38
C PRO A 11 5.07 13.07 -3.74
N ARG A 12 4.92 12.32 -4.83
CA ARG A 12 3.64 11.70 -5.19
C ARG A 12 3.13 10.72 -4.12
N LEU A 13 4.03 10.15 -3.32
CA LEU A 13 3.67 9.24 -2.22
C LEU A 13 3.06 9.95 -1.02
N LYS A 14 3.16 11.28 -0.94
CA LYS A 14 2.63 12.10 0.16
C LYS A 14 1.28 12.73 -0.15
N LEU A 15 0.75 12.52 -1.35
CA LEU A 15 -0.53 13.09 -1.74
C LEU A 15 -1.69 12.30 -1.12
N LYS A 16 -2.71 13.03 -0.67
CA LYS A 16 -3.98 12.42 -0.34
C LYS A 16 -4.73 12.14 -1.63
N CYS A 17 -5.07 10.88 -1.87
CA CYS A 17 -5.68 10.45 -3.11
C CYS A 17 -7.15 10.87 -3.23
N GLU A 18 -7.58 11.13 -4.46
CA GLU A 18 -8.95 11.52 -4.81
C GLU A 18 -9.85 10.29 -4.94
N PRO A 19 -11.11 10.39 -4.52
CA PRO A 19 -12.07 9.32 -4.75
C PRO A 19 -12.24 8.99 -6.24
N VAL A 20 -12.46 7.72 -6.54
CA VAL A 20 -12.86 7.27 -7.88
C VAL A 20 -14.35 7.58 -8.04
N GLN A 21 -14.70 8.40 -9.03
CA GLN A 21 -16.07 8.80 -9.30
C GLN A 21 -16.84 7.78 -10.14
N GLU A 22 -16.14 7.16 -11.09
CA GLU A 22 -16.72 6.19 -12.03
C GLU A 22 -15.70 5.09 -12.33
N ILE A 23 -16.17 3.85 -12.35
CA ILE A 23 -15.35 2.68 -12.69
C ILE A 23 -15.34 2.52 -14.21
N THR A 24 -14.39 3.22 -14.84
CA THR A 24 -14.21 3.23 -16.31
C THR A 24 -13.41 2.02 -16.79
N PRO A 25 -13.37 1.74 -18.11
CA PRO A 25 -12.46 0.73 -18.65
C PRO A 25 -10.99 0.97 -18.29
N GLU A 26 -10.56 2.24 -18.18
CA GLU A 26 -9.20 2.61 -17.78
C GLU A 26 -8.92 2.20 -16.32
N ILE A 27 -9.89 2.37 -15.44
CA ILE A 27 -9.78 1.92 -14.03
C ILE A 27 -9.67 0.40 -13.97
N ARG A 28 -10.45 -0.32 -14.75
CA ARG A 28 -10.38 -1.79 -14.83
C ARG A 28 -9.03 -2.26 -15.35
N GLN A 29 -8.50 -1.61 -16.39
CA GLN A 29 -7.18 -1.94 -16.91
C GLN A 29 -6.08 -1.62 -15.89
N LEU A 30 -6.17 -0.49 -15.21
CA LEU A 30 -5.23 -0.12 -14.16
C LEU A 30 -5.22 -1.15 -13.03
N ALA A 31 -6.39 -1.64 -12.61
CA ALA A 31 -6.48 -2.68 -11.59
C ALA A 31 -5.78 -3.98 -12.02
N ALA A 32 -5.96 -4.40 -13.26
CA ALA A 32 -5.29 -5.57 -13.83
C ALA A 32 -3.76 -5.38 -13.87
N ASP A 33 -3.30 -4.22 -14.32
CA ASP A 33 -1.89 -3.88 -14.39
C ASP A 33 -1.26 -3.79 -12.98
N MET A 34 -1.99 -3.27 -12.00
CA MET A 34 -1.54 -3.21 -10.61
C MET A 34 -1.41 -4.61 -9.99
N LEU A 35 -2.35 -5.52 -10.26
CA LEU A 35 -2.25 -6.91 -9.79
C LEU A 35 -1.03 -7.61 -10.40
N GLU A 36 -0.83 -7.47 -11.71
CA GLU A 36 0.34 -8.02 -12.39
C GLU A 36 1.65 -7.46 -11.80
N THR A 37 1.69 -6.15 -11.57
CA THR A 37 2.85 -5.47 -10.97
C THR A 37 3.12 -5.96 -9.56
N MET A 38 2.07 -6.09 -8.74
CA MET A 38 2.15 -6.60 -7.37
C MET A 38 2.77 -7.99 -7.32
N TYR A 39 2.27 -8.91 -8.15
CA TYR A 39 2.80 -10.28 -8.19
C TYR A 39 4.23 -10.35 -8.72
N ALA A 40 4.58 -9.52 -9.68
CA ALA A 40 5.94 -9.47 -10.23
C ALA A 40 6.97 -8.91 -9.25
N ALA A 41 6.55 -8.04 -8.31
CA ALA A 41 7.46 -7.34 -7.40
C ALA A 41 8.10 -8.12 -6.24
N PRO A 42 7.79 -9.34 -5.80
CA PRO A 42 6.54 -9.95 -5.41
C PRO A 42 5.99 -9.33 -4.11
N GLY A 43 4.81 -8.79 -4.16
CA GLY A 43 4.14 -8.13 -3.03
C GLY A 43 2.81 -8.78 -2.69
N VAL A 44 2.24 -8.34 -1.58
CA VAL A 44 0.92 -8.78 -1.09
C VAL A 44 -0.14 -7.67 -1.20
N GLY A 45 0.29 -6.45 -1.51
CA GLY A 45 -0.57 -5.30 -1.70
C GLY A 45 0.12 -4.21 -2.53
N LEU A 46 -0.66 -3.38 -3.18
CA LEU A 46 -0.18 -2.25 -3.96
C LEU A 46 -1.29 -1.21 -4.09
N ALA A 47 -0.96 0.04 -3.75
CA ALA A 47 -1.89 1.16 -3.84
C ALA A 47 -1.62 2.01 -5.08
N ALA A 48 -2.65 2.65 -5.63
CA ALA A 48 -2.55 3.42 -6.86
C ALA A 48 -1.47 4.51 -6.85
N PRO A 49 -1.24 5.27 -5.75
CA PRO A 49 -0.15 6.25 -5.75
C PRO A 49 1.23 5.65 -5.91
N GLN A 50 1.43 4.38 -5.56
CA GLN A 50 2.71 3.70 -5.78
C GLN A 50 3.02 3.46 -7.28
N VAL A 51 2.03 3.58 -8.14
CA VAL A 51 2.21 3.54 -9.59
C VAL A 51 1.89 4.89 -10.25
N GLY A 52 1.94 5.96 -9.46
CA GLY A 52 1.80 7.33 -9.94
C GLY A 52 0.37 7.79 -10.21
N ARG A 53 -0.63 7.08 -9.70
CA ARG A 53 -2.04 7.41 -9.89
C ARG A 53 -2.67 7.91 -8.58
N ASN A 54 -3.11 9.15 -8.57
CA ASN A 54 -3.64 9.83 -7.38
C ASN A 54 -5.12 9.54 -7.15
N ILE A 55 -5.48 8.27 -7.07
CA ILE A 55 -6.85 7.81 -6.86
C ILE A 55 -6.94 6.79 -5.72
N ARG A 56 -8.11 6.73 -5.09
CA ARG A 56 -8.37 5.83 -3.96
C ARG A 56 -8.71 4.43 -4.45
N MET A 57 -7.68 3.71 -4.90
CA MET A 57 -7.77 2.32 -5.32
C MET A 57 -6.55 1.56 -4.85
N LEU A 58 -6.75 0.33 -4.41
CA LEU A 58 -5.68 -0.59 -4.06
C LEU A 58 -6.00 -2.01 -4.51
N VAL A 59 -4.95 -2.80 -4.65
CA VAL A 59 -5.06 -4.25 -4.86
C VAL A 59 -4.36 -4.97 -3.72
N MET A 60 -4.83 -6.16 -3.38
CA MET A 60 -4.24 -6.97 -2.33
C MET A 60 -4.52 -8.45 -2.54
N ASP A 61 -3.68 -9.27 -1.95
CA ASP A 61 -3.87 -10.72 -1.92
C ASP A 61 -3.17 -11.28 -0.69
N ASP A 62 -3.94 -11.66 0.33
CA ASP A 62 -3.41 -12.24 1.57
C ASP A 62 -2.90 -13.67 1.38
N GLY A 63 -3.21 -14.30 0.25
CA GLY A 63 -2.69 -15.59 -0.18
C GLY A 63 -1.67 -15.53 -1.33
N ALA A 64 -1.10 -14.35 -1.63
CA ALA A 64 -0.21 -14.16 -2.78
C ALA A 64 1.02 -15.09 -2.80
N GLN A 65 1.47 -15.53 -1.64
CA GLN A 65 2.62 -16.41 -1.48
C GLN A 65 2.21 -17.87 -1.18
N GLU A 66 0.92 -18.15 -1.22
CA GLU A 66 0.35 -19.47 -1.03
C GLU A 66 0.04 -20.14 -2.39
N GLU A 67 -0.34 -21.41 -2.36
CA GLU A 67 -0.76 -22.13 -3.57
C GLU A 67 -2.02 -21.55 -4.18
N GLU A 68 -2.94 -21.06 -3.34
CA GLU A 68 -4.21 -20.48 -3.77
C GLU A 68 -4.24 -18.97 -3.58
N ARG A 69 -4.15 -18.25 -4.69
CA ARG A 69 -4.23 -16.80 -4.73
C ARG A 69 -5.66 -16.30 -4.57
N ARG A 70 -5.83 -15.19 -3.83
CA ARG A 70 -7.13 -14.56 -3.58
C ARG A 70 -7.04 -13.06 -3.89
N PRO A 71 -6.83 -12.69 -5.18
CA PRO A 71 -6.66 -11.27 -5.53
C PRO A 71 -7.94 -10.47 -5.28
N ARG A 72 -7.77 -9.27 -4.74
CA ARG A 72 -8.87 -8.35 -4.48
C ARG A 72 -8.51 -6.95 -4.98
N VAL A 73 -9.52 -6.27 -5.52
CA VAL A 73 -9.45 -4.84 -5.89
C VAL A 73 -10.41 -4.08 -5.01
N LEU A 74 -9.93 -3.05 -4.33
CA LEU A 74 -10.74 -2.22 -3.45
C LEU A 74 -10.74 -0.78 -3.95
N ILE A 75 -11.93 -0.25 -4.22
CA ILE A 75 -12.15 1.11 -4.71
C ILE A 75 -12.82 1.93 -3.61
N ASN A 76 -12.29 3.14 -3.36
CA ASN A 76 -12.75 4.04 -2.31
C ASN A 76 -12.84 3.37 -0.93
N PRO A 77 -11.81 2.64 -0.50
CA PRO A 77 -11.86 1.94 0.78
C PRO A 77 -11.90 2.91 1.95
N ARG A 78 -12.68 2.54 2.96
CA ARG A 78 -12.72 3.19 4.27
C ARG A 78 -12.58 2.13 5.34
N LEU A 79 -11.77 2.43 6.34
CA LEU A 79 -11.53 1.52 7.46
C LEU A 79 -12.07 2.11 8.76
N THR A 80 -12.72 1.28 9.54
CA THR A 80 -12.97 1.51 10.96
C THR A 80 -12.04 0.58 11.74
N LEU A 81 -11.15 1.16 12.52
CA LEU A 81 -10.15 0.41 13.28
C LEU A 81 -10.80 -0.14 14.55
N GLU A 82 -10.63 -1.43 14.79
CA GLU A 82 -11.30 -2.15 15.88
C GLU A 82 -10.32 -3.03 16.64
N GLY A 83 -10.67 -3.33 17.89
CA GLY A 83 -9.88 -4.20 18.74
C GLY A 83 -8.63 -3.54 19.28
N GLU A 84 -7.66 -4.35 19.65
CA GLU A 84 -6.40 -3.90 20.21
C GLU A 84 -5.33 -3.69 19.15
N LYS A 85 -4.30 -2.92 19.49
CA LYS A 85 -3.13 -2.79 18.65
C LYS A 85 -2.23 -4.01 18.80
N VAL A 86 -1.76 -4.50 17.67
CA VAL A 86 -0.77 -5.57 17.56
C VAL A 86 0.47 -5.02 16.85
N ILE A 87 1.59 -5.69 17.00
CA ILE A 87 2.82 -5.30 16.30
C ILE A 87 2.93 -6.10 15.01
N SER A 88 2.85 -5.39 13.87
CA SER A 88 3.19 -5.94 12.57
C SER A 88 4.72 -5.95 12.47
N LYS A 89 5.31 -7.15 12.54
CA LYS A 89 6.76 -7.29 12.58
C LYS A 89 7.38 -7.24 11.21
N GLN A 90 8.49 -6.49 11.11
CA GLN A 90 9.31 -6.41 9.91
C GLN A 90 8.50 -6.03 8.67
N GLU A 91 7.62 -5.05 8.84
CA GLU A 91 6.84 -4.51 7.74
C GLU A 91 7.76 -3.81 6.75
N GLY A 92 7.56 -4.08 5.46
CA GLY A 92 8.28 -3.45 4.35
C GLY A 92 7.31 -2.93 3.32
N CYS A 93 7.81 -2.20 2.34
CA CYS A 93 6.99 -1.60 1.28
C CYS A 93 7.77 -1.58 -0.04
N LEU A 94 7.09 -1.88 -1.14
CA LEU A 94 7.70 -1.85 -2.47
C LEU A 94 8.20 -0.46 -2.86
N SER A 95 7.64 0.60 -2.26
CA SER A 95 8.03 1.99 -2.48
C SER A 95 9.09 2.51 -1.51
N VAL A 96 9.48 1.72 -0.52
CA VAL A 96 10.52 2.09 0.46
C VAL A 96 11.81 1.34 0.14
N PRO A 97 12.83 2.05 -0.42
CA PRO A 97 14.03 1.39 -0.95
C PRO A 97 14.95 0.84 0.15
N PHE A 98 15.99 0.10 -0.30
CA PHE A 98 17.06 -0.51 0.50
C PHE A 98 16.57 -1.65 1.39
N ASN A 99 15.46 -2.31 1.02
CA ASN A 99 14.89 -3.42 1.80
C ASN A 99 14.71 -3.06 3.28
N TYR A 100 14.37 -1.78 3.54
CA TYR A 100 14.14 -1.29 4.90
C TYR A 100 12.87 -1.89 5.47
N ARG A 101 12.97 -2.39 6.70
CA ARG A 101 11.86 -3.02 7.41
C ARG A 101 11.80 -2.51 8.84
N ALA A 102 10.60 -2.44 9.40
CA ALA A 102 10.40 -2.01 10.77
C ALA A 102 9.14 -2.62 11.37
N ASP A 103 9.12 -2.71 12.68
CA ASP A 103 7.92 -3.09 13.42
C ASP A 103 6.98 -1.90 13.49
N VAL A 104 5.71 -2.14 13.16
CA VAL A 104 4.68 -1.10 13.07
C VAL A 104 3.45 -1.50 13.90
N PRO A 105 2.93 -0.62 14.78
CA PRO A 105 1.66 -0.91 15.45
C PRO A 105 0.50 -0.83 14.45
N ARG A 106 -0.32 -1.86 14.44
CA ARG A 106 -1.54 -1.94 13.62
C ARG A 106 -2.69 -2.42 14.50
N TYR A 107 -3.91 -2.20 14.04
CA TYR A 107 -5.07 -2.78 14.72
C TYR A 107 -5.27 -4.24 14.30
N GLU A 108 -5.72 -5.08 15.22
CA GLU A 108 -5.90 -6.51 14.96
C GLU A 108 -7.09 -6.81 14.05
N ARG A 109 -8.08 -5.92 14.04
CA ARG A 109 -9.29 -6.02 13.23
C ARG A 109 -9.65 -4.69 12.61
N VAL A 110 -10.25 -4.74 11.43
CA VAL A 110 -10.79 -3.55 10.77
C VAL A 110 -12.12 -3.89 10.13
N ARG A 111 -13.04 -2.92 10.17
CA ARG A 111 -14.24 -2.95 9.34
C ARG A 111 -13.92 -2.27 8.03
N LEU A 112 -14.02 -2.99 6.94
CA LEU A 112 -13.75 -2.49 5.59
C LEU A 112 -15.06 -2.16 4.88
N GLN A 113 -15.17 -0.93 4.37
CA GLN A 113 -16.22 -0.50 3.46
C GLN A 113 -15.55 -0.01 2.17
N ALA A 114 -15.96 -0.55 1.04
CA ALA A 114 -15.34 -0.25 -0.27
C ALA A 114 -16.31 -0.63 -1.38
N GLN A 115 -15.85 -0.46 -2.62
CA GLN A 115 -16.49 -1.01 -3.82
C GLN A 115 -15.54 -1.97 -4.52
N ASP A 116 -16.08 -2.99 -5.19
CA ASP A 116 -15.33 -3.82 -6.11
C ASP A 116 -15.36 -3.23 -7.55
N LEU A 117 -14.72 -3.89 -8.50
CA LEU A 117 -14.69 -3.44 -9.90
C LEU A 117 -16.06 -3.44 -10.59
N ASP A 118 -17.02 -4.18 -10.09
CA ASP A 118 -18.38 -4.24 -10.62
C ASP A 118 -19.32 -3.21 -9.96
N GLY A 119 -18.78 -2.38 -9.07
CA GLY A 119 -19.52 -1.37 -8.34
C GLY A 119 -20.32 -1.92 -7.15
N ASN A 120 -20.17 -3.22 -6.83
CA ASN A 120 -20.80 -3.81 -5.65
C ASN A 120 -20.17 -3.31 -4.36
N GLU A 121 -21.03 -3.06 -3.37
CA GLU A 121 -20.55 -2.63 -2.05
C GLU A 121 -19.90 -3.80 -1.30
N ILE A 122 -18.75 -3.52 -0.69
CA ILE A 122 -18.06 -4.40 0.22
C ILE A 122 -18.23 -3.81 1.62
N ASP A 123 -18.71 -4.62 2.56
CA ASP A 123 -18.82 -4.26 3.97
C ASP A 123 -18.55 -5.50 4.80
N GLU A 124 -17.32 -5.62 5.30
CA GLU A 124 -16.87 -6.82 5.98
C GLU A 124 -15.82 -6.53 7.05
N GLU A 125 -15.68 -7.45 7.99
CA GLU A 125 -14.58 -7.43 8.96
C GLU A 125 -13.39 -8.19 8.39
N LEU A 126 -12.21 -7.59 8.47
CA LEU A 126 -10.93 -8.24 8.18
C LEU A 126 -10.14 -8.41 9.47
N THR A 127 -9.47 -9.55 9.58
CA THR A 127 -8.63 -9.93 10.71
C THR A 127 -7.26 -10.40 10.24
N ASP A 128 -6.34 -10.60 11.17
CA ASP A 128 -5.02 -11.19 10.91
C ASP A 128 -4.25 -10.48 9.79
N PHE A 129 -3.66 -11.23 8.89
CA PHE A 129 -2.81 -10.68 7.84
C PHE A 129 -3.55 -9.76 6.87
N ALA A 130 -4.80 -10.10 6.51
CA ALA A 130 -5.63 -9.25 5.65
C ALA A 130 -5.87 -7.87 6.27
N ALA A 131 -6.11 -7.80 7.58
CA ALA A 131 -6.26 -6.53 8.29
C ALA A 131 -4.97 -5.70 8.25
N ILE A 132 -3.81 -6.33 8.40
CA ILE A 132 -2.51 -5.67 8.33
C ILE A 132 -2.27 -5.09 6.93
N ILE A 133 -2.49 -5.88 5.89
CA ILE A 133 -2.29 -5.45 4.50
C ILE A 133 -3.16 -4.24 4.18
N VAL A 134 -4.46 -4.32 4.47
CA VAL A 134 -5.39 -3.24 4.11
C VAL A 134 -5.09 -1.94 4.83
N GLN A 135 -4.63 -1.98 6.09
CA GLN A 135 -4.19 -0.79 6.81
C GLN A 135 -2.97 -0.16 6.16
N HIS A 136 -1.97 -0.97 5.80
CA HIS A 136 -0.78 -0.51 5.10
C HIS A 136 -1.12 0.17 3.77
N GLU A 137 -1.97 -0.45 2.97
CA GLU A 137 -2.34 0.05 1.65
C GLU A 137 -3.26 1.29 1.73
N CYS A 138 -4.18 1.33 2.69
CA CYS A 138 -5.01 2.51 2.92
C CYS A 138 -4.20 3.72 3.40
N ASP A 139 -3.11 3.51 4.15
CA ASP A 139 -2.18 4.58 4.51
C ASP A 139 -1.65 5.28 3.26
N HIS A 140 -1.27 4.53 2.23
CA HIS A 140 -0.80 5.12 0.96
C HIS A 140 -1.84 6.06 0.34
N LEU A 141 -3.12 5.72 0.45
CA LEU A 141 -4.20 6.55 -0.09
C LEU A 141 -4.37 7.87 0.68
N ASP A 142 -3.87 7.93 1.90
CA ASP A 142 -3.84 9.13 2.75
C ASP A 142 -2.47 9.83 2.76
N GLY A 143 -1.56 9.40 1.88
CA GLY A 143 -0.22 9.97 1.77
C GLY A 143 0.75 9.53 2.86
N LEU A 144 0.51 8.39 3.50
CA LEU A 144 1.33 7.85 4.58
C LEU A 144 2.09 6.60 4.14
N LEU A 145 3.28 6.42 4.71
CA LEU A 145 4.10 5.22 4.57
C LEU A 145 4.27 4.57 5.95
N PHE A 146 4.65 3.29 5.98
CA PHE A 146 4.89 2.63 7.26
C PHE A 146 5.99 3.32 8.09
N ILE A 147 6.96 3.98 7.43
CA ILE A 147 8.01 4.76 8.09
C ILE A 147 7.48 6.02 8.81
N ASP A 148 6.24 6.42 8.57
CA ASP A 148 5.57 7.49 9.33
C ASP A 148 5.11 7.02 10.71
N HIS A 149 5.11 5.70 10.96
CA HIS A 149 4.70 5.09 12.23
C HIS A 149 5.87 4.64 13.12
N ILE A 150 7.12 4.82 12.66
CA ILE A 150 8.32 4.48 13.44
C ILE A 150 8.80 5.68 14.28
N SER A 151 9.75 5.46 15.19
CA SER A 151 10.30 6.53 16.01
C SER A 151 11.00 7.61 15.16
N ARG A 152 11.02 8.84 15.67
CA ARG A 152 11.71 9.95 15.02
C ARG A 152 13.19 9.67 14.77
N LEU A 153 13.84 8.99 15.71
CA LEU A 153 15.25 8.63 15.58
C LEU A 153 15.46 7.66 14.42
N ARG A 154 14.68 6.59 14.34
CA ARG A 154 14.76 5.61 13.25
C ARG A 154 14.45 6.25 11.91
N ARG A 155 13.42 7.10 11.87
CA ARG A 155 13.05 7.83 10.66
C ARG A 155 14.20 8.73 10.18
N SER A 156 14.80 9.49 11.09
CA SER A 156 15.93 10.38 10.79
C SER A 156 17.15 9.62 10.27
N MET A 157 17.47 8.48 10.87
CA MET A 157 18.56 7.61 10.42
C MET A 157 18.30 7.07 9.01
N TYR A 158 17.08 6.64 8.73
CA TYR A 158 16.69 6.16 7.41
C TYR A 158 16.76 7.28 6.36
N ASP A 159 16.21 8.46 6.67
CA ASP A 159 16.25 9.62 5.76
C ASP A 159 17.68 10.04 5.43
N SER A 160 18.60 9.99 6.39
CA SER A 160 20.02 10.27 6.17
C SER A 160 20.64 9.26 5.19
N LYS A 161 20.32 7.98 5.33
CA LYS A 161 20.77 6.92 4.42
C LYS A 161 20.25 7.15 3.00
N VAL A 162 18.98 7.49 2.86
CA VAL A 162 18.36 7.79 1.56
C VAL A 162 19.05 8.98 0.89
N LYS A 163 19.27 10.08 1.62
CA LYS A 163 19.97 11.25 1.11
C LYS A 163 21.36 10.95 0.60
N LYS A 164 22.14 10.16 1.34
CA LYS A 164 23.49 9.74 0.92
C LYS A 164 23.46 8.94 -0.38
N CYS A 165 22.52 8.02 -0.51
CA CYS A 165 22.38 7.20 -1.71
C CYS A 165 21.97 8.04 -2.92
N LEU A 166 21.06 8.99 -2.76
CA LEU A 166 20.65 9.92 -3.82
C LEU A 166 21.81 10.82 -4.28
N LYS A 167 22.62 11.32 -3.36
CA LYS A 167 23.82 12.11 -3.69
C LYS A 167 24.85 11.29 -4.50
N ARG A 168 25.06 10.04 -4.16
CA ARG A 168 25.95 9.14 -4.90
C ARG A 168 25.46 8.92 -6.33
N LYS A 169 24.16 8.65 -6.52
CA LYS A 169 23.57 8.49 -7.85
C LYS A 169 23.65 9.76 -8.69
N ALA A 170 23.47 10.93 -8.09
CA ALA A 170 23.59 12.20 -8.79
C ALA A 170 25.03 12.56 -9.21
N ALA A 171 26.05 11.96 -8.57
CA ALA A 171 27.47 12.18 -8.88
C ALA A 171 28.00 11.23 -9.98
N GLU A 172 27.24 10.20 -10.36
CA GLU A 172 27.54 9.27 -11.45
C GLU A 172 26.98 9.80 -12.79
#